data_22e727ce7cffe001da4be9e95c8e0cf0
#
_entry.id   22e727ce7cffe001da4be9e95c8e0cf0
#
_cell.length_a   1.000
_cell.length_b   1.000
_cell.length_c   1.000
_cell.angle_alpha   90.00
_cell.angle_beta   90.00
_cell.angle_gamma   90.00
#
_symmetry.space_group_name_H-M   'P 1'
#
loop_
_entity.id
_entity.type
_entity.pdbx_description
1 polymer ?
#
loop_
_entity_poly.entity_id
_entity_poly.type
_entity_poly.pdbx_seq_one_letter_code
_entity_poly.pdbx_strand_id
1 'polypeptide(L)'
;MDQKTNLDGVYGAGDLCIKNLRQVVTAVSDGAKAATSLEKYAAQLHDKLKLPRFAVTKKQIAEPAVKQTEVAAADDGAFISEAIKTQLTPVFAKFTDDLLLRAALDNSRAAAEIRGFLNELTPLSAHLRWEEAGEAANGLPYIEVCRADGTSLGFRFHGVPGGHEFNSFIVTLYNAAGPGQAISEEQLAAVKALSGSKKLQVVISLSCTMCPELVMAAGRLAVENDGIEIDVFDINLFPELREQYKIMSVPCLIYNDKISFGKKNIDELLQLIG
;
A
#
# COMPACT_ATOMS: atom_id res chain seq x y z
N MET A 1 -20.27 20.30 -16.08
CA MET A 1 -20.98 21.21 -15.15
C MET A 1 -19.99 21.60 -14.08
N ASP A 2 -19.94 22.91 -13.74
CA ASP A 2 -18.96 23.49 -12.80
C ASP A 2 -19.51 23.63 -11.37
N GLN A 3 -20.60 22.95 -11.06
CA GLN A 3 -21.29 22.88 -9.77
C GLN A 3 -21.83 24.24 -9.27
N LYS A 4 -21.94 25.26 -10.15
CA LYS A 4 -22.52 26.57 -9.81
C LYS A 4 -24.03 26.48 -9.61
N THR A 5 -24.53 27.23 -8.65
CA THR A 5 -25.97 27.51 -8.51
C THR A 5 -26.33 28.81 -9.21
N ASN A 6 -27.58 29.23 -9.12
CA ASN A 6 -28.05 30.52 -9.60
C ASN A 6 -27.64 31.71 -8.69
N LEU A 7 -26.96 31.42 -7.57
CA LEU A 7 -26.47 32.43 -6.64
C LEU A 7 -24.94 32.51 -6.74
N ASP A 8 -24.43 33.75 -6.88
CA ASP A 8 -22.99 33.96 -6.93
C ASP A 8 -22.30 33.52 -5.65
N GLY A 9 -21.20 32.75 -5.79
CA GLY A 9 -20.42 32.20 -4.68
C GLY A 9 -21.03 31.00 -3.99
N VAL A 10 -22.18 30.49 -4.46
CA VAL A 10 -22.85 29.30 -3.93
C VAL A 10 -22.70 28.15 -4.92
N TYR A 11 -22.21 27.00 -4.43
CA TYR A 11 -21.97 25.81 -5.22
C TYR A 11 -22.72 24.62 -4.62
N GLY A 12 -23.21 23.71 -5.48
CA GLY A 12 -23.87 22.49 -5.07
C GLY A 12 -23.01 21.27 -5.35
N ALA A 13 -22.98 20.31 -4.45
CA ALA A 13 -22.23 19.06 -4.64
C ALA A 13 -22.99 17.86 -4.08
N GLY A 14 -22.69 16.66 -4.59
CA GLY A 14 -23.30 15.44 -4.11
C GLY A 14 -24.73 15.21 -4.61
N ASP A 15 -25.56 14.58 -3.79
CA ASP A 15 -26.89 14.07 -4.20
C ASP A 15 -27.95 15.16 -4.40
N LEU A 16 -27.67 16.38 -4.01
CA LEU A 16 -28.52 17.54 -4.36
C LEU A 16 -28.38 17.98 -5.81
N CYS A 17 -27.31 17.52 -6.51
CA CYS A 17 -27.12 17.83 -7.92
C CYS A 17 -27.98 16.92 -8.81
N ILE A 18 -28.47 17.46 -9.95
CA ILE A 18 -29.19 16.67 -10.93
C ILE A 18 -28.18 15.76 -11.67
N LYS A 19 -28.26 14.47 -11.45
CA LYS A 19 -27.39 13.45 -12.05
C LYS A 19 -28.06 12.08 -12.09
N ASN A 20 -27.66 11.27 -13.06
CA ASN A 20 -28.24 9.92 -13.26
C ASN A 20 -27.67 8.89 -12.27
N LEU A 21 -26.47 9.11 -11.73
CA LEU A 21 -25.81 8.18 -10.83
C LEU A 21 -25.54 8.84 -9.48
N ARG A 22 -26.12 8.28 -8.43
CA ARG A 22 -25.93 8.71 -7.04
C ARG A 22 -25.16 7.67 -6.28
N GLN A 23 -23.87 7.89 -6.14
CA GLN A 23 -22.93 7.03 -5.40
C GLN A 23 -21.92 7.91 -4.65
N VAL A 24 -21.29 7.36 -3.64
CA VAL A 24 -20.27 8.07 -2.83
C VAL A 24 -19.18 8.66 -3.72
N VAL A 25 -18.67 7.90 -4.68
CA VAL A 25 -17.63 8.36 -5.62
C VAL A 25 -18.08 9.56 -6.46
N THR A 26 -19.35 9.60 -6.89
CA THR A 26 -19.87 10.73 -7.66
C THR A 26 -20.09 11.96 -6.78
N ALA A 27 -20.47 11.77 -5.52
CA ALA A 27 -20.59 12.86 -4.55
C ALA A 27 -19.23 13.48 -4.22
N VAL A 28 -18.18 12.66 -4.03
CA VAL A 28 -16.79 13.11 -3.82
C VAL A 28 -16.28 13.89 -5.05
N SER A 29 -16.52 13.37 -6.26
CA SER A 29 -16.14 14.06 -7.51
C SER A 29 -16.82 15.42 -7.65
N ASP A 30 -18.09 15.52 -7.28
CA ASP A 30 -18.82 16.80 -7.32
C ASP A 30 -18.25 17.78 -6.28
N GLY A 31 -17.90 17.31 -5.08
CA GLY A 31 -17.23 18.11 -4.05
C GLY A 31 -15.90 18.67 -4.54
N ALA A 32 -15.06 17.87 -5.17
CA ALA A 32 -13.79 18.32 -5.74
C ALA A 32 -13.97 19.38 -6.83
N LYS A 33 -14.97 19.21 -7.71
CA LYS A 33 -15.31 20.21 -8.74
C LYS A 33 -15.81 21.51 -8.14
N ALA A 34 -16.69 21.43 -7.13
CA ALA A 34 -17.22 22.59 -6.43
C ALA A 34 -16.09 23.38 -5.72
N ALA A 35 -15.18 22.68 -5.04
CA ALA A 35 -14.03 23.30 -4.37
C ALA A 35 -13.12 24.04 -5.37
N THR A 36 -12.78 23.40 -6.50
CA THR A 36 -11.96 24.03 -7.55
C THR A 36 -12.63 25.24 -8.16
N SER A 37 -13.96 25.21 -8.35
CA SER A 37 -14.73 26.34 -8.88
C SER A 37 -14.83 27.48 -7.87
N LEU A 38 -14.99 27.16 -6.60
CA LEU A 38 -15.03 28.12 -5.50
C LEU A 38 -13.67 28.83 -5.31
N GLU A 39 -12.57 28.09 -5.42
CA GLU A 39 -11.21 28.68 -5.36
C GLU A 39 -11.01 29.72 -6.46
N LYS A 40 -11.37 29.40 -7.70
CA LYS A 40 -11.30 30.34 -8.82
C LYS A 40 -12.19 31.58 -8.60
N TYR A 41 -13.40 31.38 -8.11
CA TYR A 41 -14.32 32.48 -7.79
C TYR A 41 -13.74 33.36 -6.68
N ALA A 42 -13.23 32.79 -5.61
CA ALA A 42 -12.63 33.51 -4.52
C ALA A 42 -11.41 34.30 -4.98
N ALA A 43 -10.54 33.75 -5.82
CA ALA A 43 -9.40 34.47 -6.39
C ALA A 43 -9.85 35.67 -7.25
N GLN A 44 -10.84 35.49 -8.12
CA GLN A 44 -11.40 36.56 -8.95
C GLN A 44 -12.05 37.67 -8.10
N LEU A 45 -12.78 37.28 -7.05
CA LEU A 45 -13.41 38.23 -6.13
C LEU A 45 -12.38 39.04 -5.34
N HIS A 46 -11.31 38.34 -4.89
CA HIS A 46 -10.19 38.95 -4.18
C HIS A 46 -9.51 40.06 -5.04
N ASP A 47 -9.22 39.71 -6.32
CA ASP A 47 -8.61 40.67 -7.26
C ASP A 47 -9.57 41.82 -7.58
N LYS A 48 -10.86 41.55 -7.75
CA LYS A 48 -11.89 42.55 -8.03
C LYS A 48 -12.05 43.54 -6.86
N LEU A 49 -12.01 43.06 -5.64
CA LEU A 49 -12.17 43.86 -4.42
C LEU A 49 -10.85 44.49 -3.95
N LYS A 50 -9.73 44.22 -4.63
CA LYS A 50 -8.39 44.71 -4.27
C LYS A 50 -8.04 44.46 -2.79
N LEU A 51 -8.46 43.31 -2.28
CA LEU A 51 -8.17 42.93 -0.91
C LEU A 51 -6.65 42.70 -0.74
N PRO A 52 -6.07 43.04 0.42
CA PRO A 52 -4.67 42.75 0.67
C PRO A 52 -4.50 41.22 0.60
N ARG A 53 -3.55 40.74 -0.22
CA ARG A 53 -3.19 39.35 -0.20
C ARG A 53 -2.73 39.02 1.22
N PHE A 54 -3.46 38.19 1.92
CA PHE A 54 -2.94 37.61 3.14
C PHE A 54 -1.63 36.91 2.74
N ALA A 55 -0.50 37.50 3.17
CA ALA A 55 0.70 36.71 3.27
C ALA A 55 0.28 35.50 4.11
N VAL A 56 0.13 34.35 3.47
CA VAL A 56 0.20 33.09 4.18
C VAL A 56 1.62 33.12 4.73
N THR A 57 1.79 33.73 5.92
CA THR A 57 2.87 33.30 6.78
C THR A 57 2.70 31.80 6.68
N LYS A 58 3.71 31.10 6.17
CA LYS A 58 3.93 29.69 6.43
C LYS A 58 4.06 29.58 7.97
N LYS A 59 2.95 29.86 8.68
CA LYS A 59 2.67 29.11 9.87
C LYS A 59 2.87 27.72 9.34
N GLN A 60 3.99 27.09 9.73
CA GLN A 60 4.08 25.67 9.60
C GLN A 60 2.66 25.22 9.90
N ILE A 61 1.91 24.94 8.83
CA ILE A 61 0.80 24.05 8.96
C ILE A 61 1.57 22.90 9.54
N ALA A 62 1.51 22.81 10.89
CA ALA A 62 1.85 21.54 11.52
C ALA A 62 1.09 20.62 10.62
N GLU A 63 1.83 19.95 9.72
CA GLU A 63 1.29 18.99 8.78
C GLU A 63 0.19 18.37 9.58
N PRO A 64 -1.10 18.42 9.11
CA PRO A 64 -2.15 17.92 9.96
C PRO A 64 -1.56 16.63 10.38
N ALA A 65 -1.18 16.56 11.69
CA ALA A 65 -0.42 15.41 12.16
C ALA A 65 -1.18 14.30 11.53
N VAL A 66 -0.61 13.73 10.44
CA VAL A 66 -1.31 12.73 9.66
C VAL A 66 -1.66 11.84 10.79
N LYS A 67 -2.92 11.91 11.22
CA LYS A 67 -3.39 10.96 12.19
C LYS A 67 -3.05 9.72 11.45
N GLN A 68 -1.87 9.19 11.81
CA GLN A 68 -1.45 7.90 11.34
C GLN A 68 -2.75 7.18 11.43
N THR A 69 -3.31 6.82 10.28
CA THR A 69 -4.53 6.04 10.28
C THR A 69 -4.03 4.85 11.04
N GLU A 70 -4.27 4.91 12.35
CA GLU A 70 -4.12 3.75 13.18
C GLU A 70 -4.74 2.69 12.32
N VAL A 71 -3.93 1.74 11.87
CA VAL A 71 -4.47 0.42 11.57
C VAL A 71 -5.48 0.28 12.65
N ALA A 72 -6.79 0.24 12.31
CA ALA A 72 -7.81 0.36 13.31
C ALA A 72 -7.43 -0.62 14.40
N ALA A 73 -6.69 -0.09 15.37
CA ALA A 73 -6.31 -0.86 16.53
C ALA A 73 -7.65 -1.32 17.00
N ALA A 74 -7.84 -2.60 17.02
CA ALA A 74 -8.97 -3.15 17.74
C ALA A 74 -8.98 -2.40 19.05
N ASP A 75 -10.14 -2.03 19.54
CA ASP A 75 -10.37 -1.14 20.70
C ASP A 75 -9.54 -1.52 21.95
N ASP A 76 -8.75 -2.59 21.86
CA ASP A 76 -7.84 -3.21 22.82
C ASP A 76 -6.34 -3.07 22.51
N GLY A 77 -5.96 -2.36 21.44
CA GLY A 77 -4.56 -2.18 21.00
C GLY A 77 -3.97 -3.34 20.18
N ALA A 78 -4.76 -4.33 19.78
CA ALA A 78 -4.34 -5.46 18.96
C ALA A 78 -4.12 -5.06 17.48
N PHE A 79 -3.13 -5.67 16.81
CA PHE A 79 -2.87 -5.47 15.38
C PHE A 79 -3.91 -6.21 14.51
N ILE A 80 -4.45 -7.32 14.99
CA ILE A 80 -5.39 -8.19 14.26
C ILE A 80 -6.64 -8.39 15.10
N SER A 81 -7.77 -7.80 14.67
CA SER A 81 -9.04 -7.95 15.37
C SER A 81 -9.54 -9.40 15.34
N GLU A 82 -10.36 -9.80 16.34
CA GLU A 82 -10.95 -11.14 16.42
C GLU A 82 -11.79 -11.49 15.16
N ALA A 83 -12.44 -10.51 14.56
CA ALA A 83 -13.17 -10.70 13.31
C ALA A 83 -12.24 -11.09 12.17
N ILE A 84 -11.07 -10.46 12.06
CA ILE A 84 -10.04 -10.78 11.07
C ILE A 84 -9.42 -12.15 11.37
N LYS A 85 -9.09 -12.48 12.62
CA LYS A 85 -8.58 -13.80 13.00
C LYS A 85 -9.53 -14.92 12.57
N THR A 86 -10.84 -14.72 12.76
CA THR A 86 -11.89 -15.66 12.30
C THR A 86 -11.88 -15.82 10.78
N GLN A 87 -11.68 -14.74 10.01
CA GLN A 87 -11.60 -14.79 8.54
C GLN A 87 -10.31 -15.46 8.03
N LEU A 88 -9.21 -15.38 8.78
CA LEU A 88 -7.94 -16.01 8.42
C LEU A 88 -7.94 -17.53 8.62
N THR A 89 -8.73 -18.05 9.56
CA THR A 89 -8.78 -19.50 9.87
C THR A 89 -8.97 -20.37 8.61
N PRO A 90 -9.98 -20.13 7.74
CA PRO A 90 -10.15 -20.94 6.53
C PRO A 90 -9.06 -20.71 5.47
N VAL A 91 -8.34 -19.59 5.52
CA VAL A 91 -7.20 -19.33 4.63
C VAL A 91 -6.00 -20.15 5.07
N PHE A 92 -5.65 -20.07 6.35
CA PHE A 92 -4.51 -20.78 6.92
C PHE A 92 -4.72 -22.32 6.98
N ALA A 93 -5.96 -22.80 7.05
CA ALA A 93 -6.28 -24.20 6.95
C ALA A 93 -5.91 -24.83 5.57
N LYS A 94 -5.61 -24.00 4.56
CA LYS A 94 -5.18 -24.44 3.24
C LYS A 94 -3.66 -24.41 3.07
N PHE A 95 -2.91 -24.00 4.07
CA PHE A 95 -1.45 -24.05 4.02
C PHE A 95 -0.99 -25.50 4.12
N THR A 96 -0.06 -25.87 3.25
CA THR A 96 0.58 -27.19 3.18
C THR A 96 2.07 -27.10 3.48
N ASP A 97 2.67 -25.96 3.26
CA ASP A 97 4.08 -25.73 3.45
C ASP A 97 4.32 -24.78 4.64
N ASP A 98 5.43 -24.98 5.34
CA ASP A 98 5.82 -24.13 6.46
C ASP A 98 6.57 -22.90 5.96
N LEU A 99 6.27 -21.74 6.53
CA LEU A 99 6.95 -20.49 6.26
C LEU A 99 7.64 -19.95 7.50
N LEU A 100 8.79 -19.35 7.26
CA LEU A 100 9.51 -18.54 8.23
C LEU A 100 9.38 -17.06 7.84
N LEU A 101 8.80 -16.25 8.73
CA LEU A 101 8.79 -14.79 8.61
C LEU A 101 10.04 -14.26 9.32
N ARG A 102 11.01 -13.83 8.55
CA ARG A 102 12.26 -13.29 9.10
C ARG A 102 12.14 -11.78 9.21
N ALA A 103 12.34 -11.24 10.42
CA ALA A 103 12.27 -9.81 10.66
C ALA A 103 13.66 -9.21 10.87
N ALA A 104 14.08 -8.30 10.01
CA ALA A 104 15.24 -7.45 10.26
C ALA A 104 14.75 -6.19 10.97
N LEU A 105 15.21 -5.96 12.20
CA LEU A 105 14.65 -4.96 13.09
C LEU A 105 15.75 -4.04 13.60
N ASP A 106 15.35 -2.81 13.94
CA ASP A 106 16.16 -1.82 14.64
C ASP A 106 15.50 -1.41 15.98
N ASN A 107 15.90 -0.27 16.53
CA ASN A 107 15.30 0.27 17.76
C ASN A 107 14.15 1.27 17.48
N SER A 108 13.64 1.31 16.27
CA SER A 108 12.54 2.21 15.88
C SER A 108 11.18 1.75 16.39
N ARG A 109 10.22 2.66 16.38
CA ARG A 109 8.82 2.35 16.64
C ARG A 109 8.27 1.33 15.62
N ALA A 110 8.65 1.45 14.36
CA ALA A 110 8.23 0.53 13.29
C ALA A 110 8.69 -0.90 13.58
N ALA A 111 9.92 -1.10 14.08
CA ALA A 111 10.41 -2.41 14.49
C ALA A 111 9.62 -3.00 15.67
N ALA A 112 9.25 -2.17 16.66
CA ALA A 112 8.42 -2.61 17.77
C ALA A 112 7.01 -3.04 17.29
N GLU A 113 6.43 -2.30 16.35
CA GLU A 113 5.14 -2.62 15.74
C GLU A 113 5.22 -3.93 14.92
N ILE A 114 6.30 -4.16 14.17
CA ILE A 114 6.53 -5.44 13.46
C ILE A 114 6.57 -6.62 14.43
N ARG A 115 7.29 -6.50 15.57
CA ARG A 115 7.31 -7.56 16.60
C ARG A 115 5.91 -7.85 17.14
N GLY A 116 5.14 -6.80 17.46
CA GLY A 116 3.77 -6.94 17.94
C GLY A 116 2.88 -7.66 16.92
N PHE A 117 2.92 -7.22 15.67
CA PHE A 117 2.17 -7.82 14.58
C PHE A 117 2.52 -9.30 14.35
N LEU A 118 3.82 -9.67 14.32
CA LEU A 118 4.25 -11.05 14.09
C LEU A 118 3.88 -11.97 15.27
N ASN A 119 3.93 -11.44 16.51
CA ASN A 119 3.48 -12.17 17.69
C ASN A 119 1.98 -12.47 17.69
N GLU A 120 1.16 -11.65 17.01
CA GLU A 120 -0.27 -11.92 16.85
C GLU A 120 -0.57 -12.79 15.63
N LEU A 121 0.18 -12.63 14.53
CA LEU A 121 -0.09 -13.33 13.28
C LEU A 121 0.33 -14.80 13.33
N THR A 122 1.56 -15.09 13.75
CA THR A 122 2.13 -16.43 13.61
C THR A 122 1.40 -17.50 14.44
N PRO A 123 0.86 -17.24 15.64
CA PRO A 123 0.08 -18.24 16.37
C PRO A 123 -1.24 -18.66 15.69
N LEU A 124 -1.70 -17.90 14.67
CA LEU A 124 -2.94 -18.22 13.96
C LEU A 124 -2.80 -19.40 13.00
N SER A 125 -1.56 -19.86 12.70
CA SER A 125 -1.30 -21.01 11.86
C SER A 125 -0.11 -21.83 12.37
N ALA A 126 -0.26 -23.14 12.41
CA ALA A 126 0.85 -24.05 12.72
C ALA A 126 1.97 -24.03 11.66
N HIS A 127 1.68 -23.52 10.46
CA HIS A 127 2.62 -23.40 9.34
C HIS A 127 3.39 -22.07 9.34
N LEU A 128 3.14 -21.19 10.33
CA LEU A 128 3.82 -19.90 10.41
C LEU A 128 4.70 -19.86 11.66
N ARG A 129 5.93 -19.46 11.48
CA ARG A 129 6.82 -19.07 12.58
C ARG A 129 7.57 -17.80 12.19
N TRP A 130 8.10 -17.08 13.15
CA TRP A 130 8.95 -15.95 12.88
C TRP A 130 10.21 -15.96 13.74
N GLU A 131 11.24 -15.28 13.26
CA GLU A 131 12.49 -15.06 13.98
C GLU A 131 13.04 -13.65 13.69
N GLU A 132 13.78 -13.11 14.61
CA GLU A 132 14.52 -11.88 14.40
C GLU A 132 15.88 -12.21 13.77
N ALA A 133 16.18 -11.62 12.61
CA ALA A 133 17.37 -11.88 11.81
C ALA A 133 18.25 -10.64 11.70
N GLY A 134 18.93 -10.31 12.77
CA GLY A 134 19.89 -9.21 12.79
C GLY A 134 19.26 -7.82 12.68
N GLU A 135 20.12 -6.83 12.55
CA GLU A 135 19.74 -5.42 12.50
C GLU A 135 19.36 -5.03 11.07
N ALA A 136 18.26 -4.27 10.93
CA ALA A 136 17.85 -3.74 9.64
C ALA A 136 18.90 -2.80 9.08
N ALA A 137 19.39 -3.08 7.88
CA ALA A 137 20.32 -2.20 7.19
C ALA A 137 19.65 -0.86 6.91
N ASN A 138 20.38 0.24 7.17
CA ASN A 138 19.95 1.61 6.86
C ASN A 138 18.67 2.08 7.57
N GLY A 139 18.29 1.48 8.72
CA GLY A 139 17.11 1.90 9.48
C GLY A 139 15.79 1.60 8.77
N LEU A 140 15.76 0.58 7.91
CA LEU A 140 14.59 0.16 7.13
C LEU A 140 14.08 -1.20 7.62
N PRO A 141 13.39 -1.29 8.78
CA PRO A 141 12.90 -2.55 9.30
C PRO A 141 11.89 -3.20 8.36
N TYR A 142 11.99 -4.53 8.22
CA TYR A 142 11.13 -5.28 7.31
C TYR A 142 10.79 -6.68 7.81
N ILE A 143 9.75 -7.24 7.22
CA ILE A 143 9.39 -8.66 7.30
C ILE A 143 9.74 -9.30 5.95
N GLU A 144 10.58 -10.32 5.96
CA GLU A 144 10.92 -11.13 4.80
C GLU A 144 10.21 -12.48 4.86
N VAL A 145 9.63 -12.89 3.75
CA VAL A 145 9.00 -14.21 3.64
C VAL A 145 10.02 -15.23 3.17
N CYS A 146 10.20 -16.29 3.95
CA CYS A 146 11.16 -17.35 3.67
C CYS A 146 10.48 -18.74 3.71
N ARG A 147 11.08 -19.70 3.01
CA ARG A 147 10.76 -21.13 3.17
C ARG A 147 11.15 -21.60 4.58
N ALA A 148 10.68 -22.78 4.97
CA ALA A 148 10.99 -23.37 6.27
C ALA A 148 12.49 -23.52 6.58
N ASP A 149 13.31 -23.72 5.56
CA ASP A 149 14.78 -23.85 5.67
C ASP A 149 15.50 -22.48 5.79
N GLY A 150 14.75 -21.37 5.75
CA GLY A 150 15.29 -20.02 5.81
C GLY A 150 15.67 -19.43 4.45
N THR A 151 15.47 -20.14 3.34
CA THR A 151 15.67 -19.57 2.00
C THR A 151 14.66 -18.49 1.71
N SER A 152 15.12 -17.28 1.38
CA SER A 152 14.25 -16.16 1.02
C SER A 152 13.40 -16.46 -0.20
N LEU A 153 12.14 -16.05 -0.16
CA LEU A 153 11.24 -16.03 -1.33
C LEU A 153 11.29 -14.70 -2.08
N GLY A 154 12.23 -13.82 -1.72
CA GLY A 154 12.40 -12.55 -2.40
C GLY A 154 11.34 -11.49 -2.10
N PHE A 155 10.46 -11.70 -1.12
CA PHE A 155 9.44 -10.72 -0.78
C PHE A 155 9.69 -10.13 0.60
N ARG A 156 9.86 -8.78 0.65
CA ARG A 156 10.07 -8.00 1.87
C ARG A 156 9.03 -6.90 1.97
N PHE A 157 8.45 -6.75 3.14
CA PHE A 157 7.52 -5.66 3.46
C PHE A 157 8.12 -4.79 4.57
N HIS A 158 8.39 -3.54 4.26
CA HIS A 158 8.97 -2.57 5.19
C HIS A 158 7.89 -1.92 6.04
N GLY A 159 7.91 -2.20 7.35
CA GLY A 159 6.86 -1.84 8.30
C GLY A 159 5.83 -2.94 8.50
N VAL A 160 4.71 -2.59 9.14
CA VAL A 160 3.58 -3.52 9.35
C VAL A 160 2.65 -3.49 8.13
N PRO A 161 2.35 -4.64 7.50
CA PRO A 161 1.37 -4.72 6.42
C PRO A 161 -0.05 -4.53 7.00
N GLY A 162 -0.47 -3.28 7.10
CA GLY A 162 -1.77 -2.88 7.63
C GLY A 162 -2.72 -2.34 6.55
N GLY A 163 -3.90 -1.87 6.96
CA GLY A 163 -4.88 -1.29 6.06
C GLY A 163 -5.24 -2.21 4.90
N HIS A 164 -5.23 -1.67 3.67
CA HIS A 164 -5.52 -2.47 2.47
C HIS A 164 -4.40 -3.49 2.14
N GLU A 165 -3.17 -3.28 2.62
CA GLU A 165 -2.04 -4.17 2.35
C GLU A 165 -1.98 -5.38 3.28
N PHE A 166 -2.77 -5.41 4.34
CA PHE A 166 -2.91 -6.62 5.14
C PHE A 166 -3.35 -7.81 4.29
N ASN A 167 -4.36 -7.61 3.45
CA ASN A 167 -4.82 -8.67 2.55
C ASN A 167 -3.77 -9.08 1.51
N SER A 168 -3.03 -8.15 0.91
CA SER A 168 -2.00 -8.47 -0.08
C SER A 168 -0.84 -9.25 0.54
N PHE A 169 -0.47 -8.95 1.79
CA PHE A 169 0.51 -9.72 2.54
C PHE A 169 0.03 -11.15 2.81
N ILE A 170 -1.20 -11.33 3.34
CA ILE A 170 -1.79 -12.66 3.57
C ILE A 170 -1.90 -13.46 2.27
N VAL A 171 -2.27 -12.82 1.15
CA VAL A 171 -2.31 -13.48 -0.16
C VAL A 171 -0.91 -13.92 -0.60
N THR A 172 0.14 -13.15 -0.33
CA THR A 172 1.52 -13.56 -0.60
C THR A 172 1.90 -14.80 0.21
N LEU A 173 1.54 -14.87 1.50
CA LEU A 173 1.74 -16.07 2.31
C LEU A 173 0.94 -17.27 1.76
N TYR A 174 -0.30 -17.04 1.31
CA TYR A 174 -1.15 -18.07 0.71
C TYR A 174 -0.58 -18.58 -0.62
N ASN A 175 0.04 -17.73 -1.41
CA ASN A 175 0.75 -18.11 -2.63
C ASN A 175 2.00 -18.95 -2.32
N ALA A 176 2.65 -18.69 -1.20
CA ALA A 176 3.89 -19.33 -0.81
C ALA A 176 3.69 -20.68 -0.10
N ALA A 177 2.63 -20.81 0.72
CA ALA A 177 2.41 -21.99 1.58
C ALA A 177 1.17 -22.80 1.23
N GLY A 178 0.30 -22.29 0.36
CA GLY A 178 -0.97 -22.94 0.00
C GLY A 178 -1.09 -23.20 -1.50
N PRO A 179 -2.32 -23.44 -1.98
CA PRO A 179 -2.56 -23.67 -3.42
C PRO A 179 -2.31 -22.41 -4.28
N GLY A 180 -2.16 -21.26 -3.64
CA GLY A 180 -1.93 -19.98 -4.32
C GLY A 180 -3.15 -19.44 -5.09
N GLN A 181 -3.03 -18.21 -5.55
CA GLN A 181 -3.99 -17.61 -6.48
C GLN A 181 -3.86 -18.27 -7.86
N ALA A 182 -4.96 -18.28 -8.61
CA ALA A 182 -4.93 -18.77 -9.98
C ALA A 182 -3.94 -17.96 -10.83
N ILE A 183 -3.11 -18.68 -11.58
CA ILE A 183 -2.18 -18.14 -12.57
C ILE A 183 -2.29 -19.01 -13.81
N SER A 184 -2.26 -18.44 -15.03
CA SER A 184 -2.29 -19.26 -16.24
C SER A 184 -0.97 -20.02 -16.44
N GLU A 185 -1.00 -21.12 -17.15
CA GLU A 185 0.21 -21.88 -17.49
C GLU A 185 1.22 -21.04 -18.27
N GLU A 186 0.71 -20.14 -19.15
CA GLU A 186 1.54 -19.23 -19.94
C GLU A 186 2.22 -18.18 -19.04
N GLN A 187 1.47 -17.60 -18.10
CA GLN A 187 2.02 -16.64 -17.13
C GLN A 187 3.07 -17.31 -16.25
N LEU A 188 2.77 -18.50 -15.72
CA LEU A 188 3.70 -19.25 -14.88
C LEU A 188 5.00 -19.60 -15.64
N ALA A 189 4.88 -20.07 -16.89
CA ALA A 189 6.02 -20.36 -17.75
C ALA A 189 6.85 -19.08 -18.01
N ALA A 190 6.20 -17.97 -18.28
CA ALA A 190 6.86 -16.67 -18.50
C ALA A 190 7.61 -16.18 -17.25
N VAL A 191 6.99 -16.27 -16.05
CA VAL A 191 7.66 -15.93 -14.79
C VAL A 191 8.91 -16.79 -14.56
N LYS A 192 8.79 -18.11 -14.74
CA LYS A 192 9.91 -19.06 -14.56
C LYS A 192 11.02 -18.91 -15.60
N ALA A 193 10.71 -18.38 -16.79
CA ALA A 193 11.69 -18.11 -17.84
C ALA A 193 12.50 -16.84 -17.60
N LEU A 194 12.08 -15.94 -16.70
CA LEU A 194 12.83 -14.76 -16.36
C LEU A 194 14.20 -15.15 -15.76
N SER A 195 15.25 -14.62 -16.33
CA SER A 195 16.63 -14.88 -15.91
C SER A 195 17.28 -13.65 -15.28
N GLY A 196 18.32 -13.88 -14.48
CA GLY A 196 19.05 -12.85 -13.77
C GLY A 196 18.30 -12.30 -12.56
N SER A 197 19.01 -11.56 -11.72
CA SER A 197 18.41 -10.92 -10.54
C SER A 197 17.57 -9.71 -10.96
N LYS A 198 16.34 -9.64 -10.47
CA LYS A 198 15.38 -8.57 -10.71
C LYS A 198 14.95 -7.97 -9.37
N LYS A 199 15.38 -6.74 -9.10
CA LYS A 199 15.05 -6.04 -7.85
C LYS A 199 14.01 -4.97 -8.13
N LEU A 200 12.83 -5.15 -7.58
CA LEU A 200 11.70 -4.24 -7.73
C LEU A 200 11.39 -3.56 -6.39
N GLN A 201 11.17 -2.26 -6.42
CA GLN A 201 10.62 -1.55 -5.28
C GLN A 201 9.18 -1.15 -5.58
N VAL A 202 8.28 -1.51 -4.69
CA VAL A 202 6.86 -1.19 -4.79
C VAL A 202 6.53 -0.19 -3.70
N VAL A 203 6.22 1.04 -4.08
CA VAL A 203 5.85 2.09 -3.13
C VAL A 203 4.34 2.23 -3.08
N ILE A 204 3.81 2.11 -1.88
CA ILE A 204 2.36 2.06 -1.59
C ILE A 204 1.97 3.10 -0.53
N SER A 205 0.69 3.17 -0.25
CA SER A 205 0.14 3.72 1.00
C SER A 205 -0.87 2.74 1.57
N LEU A 206 -0.84 2.51 2.88
CA LEU A 206 -1.75 1.57 3.54
C LEU A 206 -3.24 1.94 3.35
N SER A 207 -3.55 3.20 3.03
CA SER A 207 -4.91 3.68 2.72
C SER A 207 -5.27 3.63 1.22
N CYS A 208 -4.35 3.20 0.37
CA CYS A 208 -4.55 3.16 -1.08
C CYS A 208 -5.33 1.91 -1.51
N THR A 209 -6.50 2.06 -2.09
CA THR A 209 -7.35 0.94 -2.54
C THR A 209 -6.84 0.26 -3.82
N MET A 210 -5.93 0.88 -4.56
CA MET A 210 -5.38 0.36 -5.82
C MET A 210 -4.01 -0.33 -5.63
N CYS A 211 -3.34 -0.09 -4.50
CA CYS A 211 -2.02 -0.62 -4.22
C CYS A 211 -1.97 -2.16 -4.09
N PRO A 212 -2.97 -2.83 -3.45
CA PRO A 212 -2.95 -4.27 -3.27
C PRO A 212 -2.83 -5.08 -4.57
N GLU A 213 -3.38 -4.60 -5.68
CA GLU A 213 -3.30 -5.30 -6.96
C GLU A 213 -1.85 -5.44 -7.44
N LEU A 214 -1.06 -4.36 -7.33
CA LEU A 214 0.37 -4.39 -7.68
C LEU A 214 1.17 -5.25 -6.70
N VAL A 215 0.92 -5.13 -5.39
CA VAL A 215 1.64 -5.90 -4.37
C VAL A 215 1.38 -7.40 -4.51
N MET A 216 0.12 -7.81 -4.72
CA MET A 216 -0.23 -9.22 -4.95
C MET A 216 0.40 -9.78 -6.22
N ALA A 217 0.38 -9.02 -7.33
CA ALA A 217 1.01 -9.44 -8.57
C ALA A 217 2.53 -9.58 -8.40
N ALA A 218 3.20 -8.59 -7.79
CA ALA A 218 4.63 -8.64 -7.52
C ALA A 218 5.01 -9.79 -6.56
N GLY A 219 4.26 -9.95 -5.48
CA GLY A 219 4.46 -11.06 -4.54
C GLY A 219 4.30 -12.43 -5.20
N ARG A 220 3.34 -12.57 -6.14
CA ARG A 220 3.20 -13.82 -6.91
C ARG A 220 4.44 -14.10 -7.76
N LEU A 221 5.02 -13.09 -8.41
CA LEU A 221 6.25 -13.27 -9.19
C LEU A 221 7.42 -13.74 -8.31
N ALA A 222 7.61 -13.13 -7.14
CA ALA A 222 8.68 -13.49 -6.22
C ALA A 222 8.55 -14.94 -5.72
N VAL A 223 7.35 -15.40 -5.40
CA VAL A 223 7.08 -16.78 -4.98
C VAL A 223 7.42 -17.80 -6.08
N GLU A 224 7.20 -17.47 -7.35
CA GLU A 224 7.40 -18.37 -8.49
C GLU A 224 8.82 -18.35 -9.09
N ASN A 225 9.64 -17.33 -8.75
CA ASN A 225 10.97 -17.19 -9.31
C ASN A 225 11.95 -16.58 -8.29
N ASP A 226 12.88 -17.38 -7.80
CA ASP A 226 13.88 -17.02 -6.79
C ASP A 226 14.85 -15.90 -7.25
N GLY A 227 14.88 -15.56 -8.54
CA GLY A 227 15.64 -14.44 -9.07
C GLY A 227 14.96 -13.08 -8.92
N ILE A 228 13.73 -13.04 -8.39
CA ILE A 228 12.95 -11.81 -8.24
C ILE A 228 12.91 -11.39 -6.78
N GLU A 229 13.36 -10.17 -6.50
CA GLU A 229 13.31 -9.55 -5.19
C GLU A 229 12.33 -8.37 -5.22
N ILE A 230 11.42 -8.33 -4.26
CA ILE A 230 10.39 -7.30 -4.11
C ILE A 230 10.54 -6.66 -2.74
N ASP A 231 10.75 -5.34 -2.73
CA ASP A 231 10.71 -4.52 -1.51
C ASP A 231 9.46 -3.63 -1.55
N VAL A 232 8.56 -3.80 -0.60
CA VAL A 232 7.33 -3.00 -0.48
C VAL A 232 7.52 -1.94 0.60
N PHE A 233 7.30 -0.66 0.25
CA PHE A 233 7.47 0.49 1.14
C PHE A 233 6.19 1.30 1.28
N ASP A 234 5.77 1.61 2.50
CA ASP A 234 4.74 2.64 2.73
C ASP A 234 5.36 4.03 2.63
N ILE A 235 4.88 4.84 1.68
CA ILE A 235 5.35 6.21 1.42
C ILE A 235 5.16 7.14 2.63
N ASN A 236 4.29 6.79 3.58
CA ASN A 236 4.09 7.57 4.80
C ASN A 236 5.10 7.20 5.89
N LEU A 237 5.60 5.96 5.88
CA LEU A 237 6.65 5.52 6.79
C LEU A 237 8.05 5.89 6.26
N PHE A 238 8.22 5.91 4.92
CA PHE A 238 9.46 6.23 4.22
C PHE A 238 9.29 7.41 3.25
N PRO A 239 9.03 8.62 3.77
CA PRO A 239 8.72 9.80 2.94
C PRO A 239 9.89 10.26 2.07
N GLU A 240 11.12 9.91 2.42
CA GLU A 240 12.33 10.21 1.66
C GLU A 240 12.32 9.60 0.25
N LEU A 241 11.64 8.47 0.05
CA LEU A 241 11.47 7.85 -1.26
C LEU A 241 10.70 8.75 -2.22
N ARG A 242 9.77 9.55 -1.68
CA ARG A 242 8.99 10.51 -2.47
C ARG A 242 9.90 11.55 -3.14
N GLU A 243 10.85 12.08 -2.39
CA GLU A 243 11.79 13.09 -2.89
C GLU A 243 12.84 12.47 -3.80
N GLN A 244 13.41 11.33 -3.39
CA GLN A 244 14.44 10.61 -4.12
C GLN A 244 13.98 10.22 -5.53
N TYR A 245 12.78 9.66 -5.65
CA TYR A 245 12.24 9.15 -6.91
C TYR A 245 11.17 10.06 -7.52
N LYS A 246 10.90 11.24 -6.95
CA LYS A 246 9.86 12.19 -7.39
C LYS A 246 8.49 11.53 -7.55
N ILE A 247 8.10 10.72 -6.57
CA ILE A 247 6.87 9.94 -6.61
C ILE A 247 5.67 10.86 -6.47
N MET A 248 4.85 10.93 -7.52
CA MET A 248 3.66 11.77 -7.58
C MET A 248 2.40 11.07 -7.07
N SER A 249 2.33 9.75 -7.19
CA SER A 249 1.17 8.95 -6.79
C SER A 249 1.55 7.51 -6.48
N VAL A 250 0.71 6.81 -5.72
CA VAL A 250 0.84 5.38 -5.44
C VAL A 250 -0.39 4.62 -6.01
N PRO A 251 -0.25 3.34 -6.38
CA PRO A 251 0.98 2.55 -6.35
C PRO A 251 2.03 3.00 -7.35
N CYS A 252 3.28 2.84 -6.98
CA CYS A 252 4.44 3.17 -7.80
C CYS A 252 5.41 1.99 -7.82
N LEU A 253 5.82 1.57 -9.01
CA LEU A 253 6.84 0.55 -9.23
C LEU A 253 8.13 1.22 -9.69
N ILE A 254 9.25 0.86 -9.06
CA ILE A 254 10.59 1.27 -9.44
C ILE A 254 11.38 0.03 -9.83
N TYR A 255 11.90 0.02 -11.03
CA TYR A 255 12.73 -1.05 -11.56
C TYR A 255 13.83 -0.48 -12.49
N ASN A 256 15.10 -0.75 -12.21
CA ASN A 256 16.25 -0.20 -12.95
C ASN A 256 16.16 1.33 -13.12
N ASP A 257 15.90 2.05 -12.03
CA ASP A 257 15.71 3.51 -11.97
C ASP A 257 14.55 4.05 -12.84
N LYS A 258 13.76 3.18 -13.44
CA LYS A 258 12.55 3.56 -14.16
C LYS A 258 11.36 3.49 -13.21
N ILE A 259 10.52 4.52 -13.28
CA ILE A 259 9.36 4.69 -12.44
C ILE A 259 8.10 4.46 -13.27
N SER A 260 7.19 3.66 -12.75
CA SER A 260 5.89 3.39 -13.38
C SER A 260 4.77 3.50 -12.35
N PHE A 261 3.80 4.35 -12.62
CA PHE A 261 2.66 4.59 -11.74
C PHE A 261 1.46 3.71 -12.08
N GLY A 262 0.57 3.57 -11.09
CA GLY A 262 -0.68 2.85 -11.23
C GLY A 262 -0.57 1.36 -10.96
N LYS A 263 -1.74 0.73 -10.79
CA LYS A 263 -1.85 -0.71 -10.60
C LYS A 263 -1.29 -1.47 -11.81
N LYS A 264 -0.79 -2.69 -11.56
CA LYS A 264 -0.28 -3.59 -12.59
C LYS A 264 -0.64 -5.02 -12.25
N ASN A 265 -1.06 -5.75 -13.24
CA ASN A 265 -1.24 -7.20 -13.17
C ASN A 265 0.05 -7.94 -13.53
N ILE A 266 0.01 -9.28 -13.49
CA ILE A 266 1.17 -10.14 -13.80
C ILE A 266 1.70 -9.88 -15.22
N ASP A 267 0.82 -9.76 -16.23
CA ASP A 267 1.24 -9.59 -17.62
C ASP A 267 1.94 -8.25 -17.83
N GLU A 268 1.42 -7.18 -17.22
CA GLU A 268 2.03 -5.85 -17.26
C GLU A 268 3.39 -5.82 -16.55
N LEU A 269 3.54 -6.56 -15.44
CA LEU A 269 4.83 -6.71 -14.76
C LEU A 269 5.82 -7.49 -15.62
N LEU A 270 5.41 -8.60 -16.24
CA LEU A 270 6.24 -9.39 -17.13
C LEU A 270 6.77 -8.56 -18.31
N GLN A 271 5.93 -7.68 -18.90
CA GLN A 271 6.33 -6.77 -19.97
C GLN A 271 7.38 -5.73 -19.53
N LEU A 272 7.35 -5.34 -18.24
CA LEU A 272 8.27 -4.32 -17.71
C LEU A 272 9.62 -4.88 -17.31
N ILE A 273 9.68 -6.14 -16.88
CA ILE A 273 10.89 -6.75 -16.30
C ILE A 273 11.50 -7.86 -17.16
N GLY A 274 10.79 -8.28 -18.20
CA GLY A 274 11.17 -9.34 -19.15
C GLY A 274 12.19 -8.95 -20.22
#